data_ed3dcebd23f37c83905942ddba29c7ba
#
_entry.id   ed3dcebd23f37c83905942ddba29c7ba
#
_cell.length_a   1.000
_cell.length_b   1.000
_cell.length_c   1.000
_cell.angle_alpha   90.00
_cell.angle_beta   90.00
_cell.angle_gamma   90.00
#
_symmetry.space_group_name_H-M   'P 1'
#
loop_
_entity.id
_entity.type
_entity.pdbx_description
1 polymer ?
#
loop_
_entity_poly.entity_id
_entity_poly.type
_entity_poly.pdbx_seq_one_letter_code
_entity_poly.pdbx_strand_id
1 'polypeptide(L)'
;MDTLVTAIRDLFAYVTGVKPRFRVHGGTAAENLALQNIQARLRMVIAYLFAQLMPWVRGRQGGLLVLGSANVDERCAQLVLLPTAHGQRH
;
A
#
# COMPACT_ATOMS: atom_id res chain seq x y z
N MET A 1 -2.02 -0.05 4.82
CA MET A 1 -2.17 -0.91 3.60
C MET A 1 -3.53 -1.59 3.53
N ASP A 2 -4.05 -2.03 4.68
CA ASP A 2 -5.36 -2.69 4.68
C ASP A 2 -6.47 -1.80 4.12
N THR A 3 -6.45 -0.52 4.46
CA THR A 3 -7.45 0.41 3.94
C THR A 3 -7.44 0.48 2.42
N LEU A 4 -6.24 0.52 1.84
CA LEU A 4 -6.11 0.60 0.39
C LEU A 4 -6.56 -0.70 -0.28
N VAL A 5 -6.18 -1.82 0.29
CA VAL A 5 -6.59 -3.12 -0.26
C VAL A 5 -8.10 -3.26 -0.17
N THR A 6 -8.68 -2.84 0.95
CA THR A 6 -10.13 -2.89 1.10
C THR A 6 -10.83 -2.03 0.06
N ALA A 7 -10.31 -0.83 -0.19
CA ALA A 7 -10.88 0.06 -1.20
C ALA A 7 -10.83 -0.56 -2.59
N ILE A 8 -9.72 -1.19 -2.92
CA ILE A 8 -9.56 -1.87 -4.22
C ILE A 8 -10.54 -3.04 -4.34
N ARG A 9 -10.66 -3.84 -3.28
CA ARG A 9 -11.61 -4.96 -3.27
C ARG A 9 -13.05 -4.46 -3.42
N ASP A 10 -13.38 -3.37 -2.74
CA ASP A 10 -14.71 -2.79 -2.81
C ASP A 10 -15.00 -2.24 -4.20
N LEU A 11 -14.02 -1.63 -4.84
CA LEU A 11 -14.18 -1.15 -6.21
C LEU A 11 -14.48 -2.32 -7.15
N PHE A 12 -13.72 -3.40 -7.04
CA PHE A 12 -13.94 -4.56 -7.87
C PHE A 12 -15.34 -5.15 -7.65
N ALA A 13 -15.74 -5.23 -6.38
CA ALA A 13 -17.07 -5.72 -6.03
C ALA A 13 -18.17 -4.83 -6.59
N TYR A 14 -17.96 -3.53 -6.57
CA TYR A 14 -18.94 -2.58 -7.12
C TYR A 14 -19.13 -2.82 -8.62
N VAL A 15 -18.04 -3.07 -9.32
CA VAL A 15 -18.12 -3.26 -10.77
C VAL A 15 -18.63 -4.64 -11.15
N THR A 16 -18.22 -5.68 -10.44
CA THR A 16 -18.51 -7.06 -10.85
C THR A 16 -19.54 -7.78 -9.98
N GLY A 17 -19.83 -7.24 -8.82
CA GLY A 17 -20.71 -7.91 -7.87
C GLY A 17 -20.02 -8.99 -7.05
N VAL A 18 -18.71 -9.18 -7.24
CA VAL A 18 -17.95 -10.22 -6.51
C VAL A 18 -16.79 -9.58 -5.80
N LYS A 19 -16.66 -9.83 -4.49
CA LYS A 19 -15.58 -9.28 -3.70
C LYS A 19 -14.50 -10.34 -3.49
N PRO A 20 -13.30 -10.14 -4.04
CA PRO A 20 -12.23 -11.12 -3.88
C PRO A 20 -11.73 -11.16 -2.44
N ARG A 21 -11.34 -12.35 -1.99
CA ARG A 21 -10.91 -12.55 -0.61
C ARG A 21 -9.53 -13.20 -0.58
N PHE A 22 -8.78 -12.86 0.48
CA PHE A 22 -7.53 -13.57 0.74
C PHE A 22 -7.84 -15.01 1.12
N ARG A 23 -6.86 -15.88 0.93
CA ARG A 23 -7.04 -17.29 1.18
C ARG A 23 -7.41 -17.58 2.63
N VAL A 24 -6.83 -16.83 3.56
CA VAL A 24 -7.14 -17.00 4.98
C VAL A 24 -8.59 -16.69 5.30
N HIS A 25 -9.27 -15.96 4.43
CA HIS A 25 -10.68 -15.61 4.61
C HIS A 25 -11.57 -16.35 3.63
N GLY A 26 -11.09 -17.46 3.10
CA GLY A 26 -11.91 -18.29 2.23
C GLY A 26 -11.75 -18.04 0.74
N GLY A 27 -10.81 -17.24 0.33
CA GLY A 27 -10.57 -16.99 -1.09
C GLY A 27 -9.86 -18.14 -1.76
N THR A 28 -9.96 -18.20 -3.07
CA THR A 28 -9.25 -19.21 -3.87
C THR A 28 -7.78 -18.81 -4.00
N ALA A 29 -6.97 -19.74 -4.51
CA ALA A 29 -5.57 -19.46 -4.76
C ALA A 29 -5.40 -18.31 -5.75
N ALA A 30 -6.26 -18.25 -6.77
CA ALA A 30 -6.20 -17.18 -7.77
C ALA A 30 -6.52 -15.83 -7.16
N GLU A 31 -7.56 -15.75 -6.32
CA GLU A 31 -7.90 -14.51 -5.62
C GLU A 31 -6.76 -14.07 -4.72
N ASN A 32 -6.20 -15.00 -3.97
CA ASN A 32 -5.13 -14.69 -3.05
C ASN A 32 -3.89 -14.16 -3.77
N LEU A 33 -3.52 -14.80 -4.86
CA LEU A 33 -2.37 -14.37 -5.65
C LEU A 33 -2.59 -12.98 -6.23
N ALA A 34 -3.78 -12.72 -6.76
CA ALA A 34 -4.11 -11.40 -7.30
C ALA A 34 -4.00 -10.33 -6.23
N LEU A 35 -4.56 -10.60 -5.04
CA LEU A 35 -4.53 -9.63 -3.96
C LEU A 35 -3.12 -9.39 -3.44
N GLN A 36 -2.30 -10.44 -3.37
CA GLN A 36 -0.90 -10.28 -2.97
C GLN A 36 -0.13 -9.43 -3.97
N ASN A 37 -0.37 -9.66 -5.26
CA ASN A 37 0.27 -8.86 -6.31
C ASN A 37 -0.15 -7.40 -6.23
N ILE A 38 -1.43 -7.16 -5.95
CA ILE A 38 -1.95 -5.81 -5.79
C ILE A 38 -1.28 -5.14 -4.59
N GLN A 39 -1.14 -5.85 -3.47
CA GLN A 39 -0.47 -5.28 -2.30
C GLN A 39 0.95 -4.84 -2.63
N ALA A 40 1.70 -5.68 -3.34
CA ALA A 40 3.08 -5.36 -3.69
C ALA A 40 3.14 -4.10 -4.57
N ARG A 41 2.24 -4.01 -5.52
CA ARG A 41 2.22 -2.86 -6.42
C ARG A 41 1.73 -1.60 -5.73
N LEU A 42 0.80 -1.72 -4.80
CA LEU A 42 0.34 -0.56 -4.01
C LEU A 42 1.48 0.01 -3.18
N ARG A 43 2.33 -0.84 -2.61
CA ARG A 43 3.51 -0.35 -1.89
C ARG A 43 4.40 0.48 -2.79
N MET A 44 4.61 0.02 -4.03
CA MET A 44 5.40 0.76 -4.99
C MET A 44 4.77 2.09 -5.36
N VAL A 45 3.45 2.09 -5.56
CA VAL A 45 2.72 3.31 -5.90
C VAL A 45 2.84 4.32 -4.77
N ILE A 46 2.68 3.87 -3.53
CA ILE A 46 2.79 4.75 -2.37
C ILE A 46 4.20 5.32 -2.25
N ALA A 47 5.21 4.46 -2.43
CA ALA A 47 6.60 4.92 -2.38
C ALA A 47 6.86 5.97 -3.46
N TYR A 48 6.35 5.74 -4.65
CA TYR A 48 6.49 6.66 -5.75
C TYR A 48 5.82 8.00 -5.44
N LEU A 49 4.61 7.94 -4.89
CA LEU A 49 3.87 9.14 -4.52
C LEU A 49 4.69 10.01 -3.55
N PHE A 50 5.22 9.39 -2.51
CA PHE A 50 6.00 10.13 -1.52
C PHE A 50 7.31 10.65 -2.12
N ALA A 51 7.95 9.84 -2.96
CA ALA A 51 9.19 10.28 -3.62
C ALA A 51 8.94 11.51 -4.49
N GLN A 52 7.80 11.56 -5.16
CA GLN A 52 7.48 12.66 -6.04
C GLN A 52 7.03 13.91 -5.29
N LEU A 53 6.26 13.74 -4.24
CA LEU A 53 5.59 14.87 -3.59
C LEU A 53 6.25 15.37 -2.30
N MET A 54 7.10 14.57 -1.66
CA MET A 54 7.75 15.03 -0.43
C MET A 54 8.63 16.26 -0.64
N PRO A 55 9.41 16.35 -1.72
CA PRO A 55 10.18 17.56 -1.94
C PRO A 55 9.30 18.79 -2.08
N TRP A 56 8.16 18.65 -2.73
CA TRP A 56 7.21 19.75 -2.89
C TRP A 56 6.66 20.20 -1.55
N VAL A 57 6.28 19.24 -0.69
CA VAL A 57 5.76 19.55 0.63
C VAL A 57 6.82 20.22 1.49
N ARG A 58 8.06 19.72 1.45
CA ARG A 58 9.16 20.31 2.20
C ARG A 58 9.40 21.75 1.78
N GLY A 59 9.34 22.00 0.49
CA GLY A 59 9.52 23.36 -0.03
C GLY A 59 8.44 24.31 0.44
N ARG A 60 7.22 23.82 0.56
CA ARG A 60 6.10 24.65 1.01
C ARG A 60 6.17 24.97 2.49
N GLN A 61 6.60 23.99 3.30
CA GLN A 61 6.52 24.11 4.75
C GLN A 61 7.84 24.54 5.40
N GLY A 62 8.89 24.58 4.60
CA GLY A 62 10.18 24.99 5.12
C GLY A 62 10.75 24.00 6.12
N GLY A 63 11.57 24.53 7.03
CA GLY A 63 12.29 23.68 7.96
C GLY A 63 11.44 22.96 8.98
N LEU A 64 10.21 23.42 9.18
CA LEU A 64 9.35 22.81 10.19
C LEU A 64 9.01 21.37 9.85
N LEU A 65 9.08 21.02 8.58
CA LEU A 65 8.74 19.67 8.17
C LEU A 65 9.91 18.70 8.17
N VAL A 66 11.11 19.16 8.51
CA VAL A 66 12.28 18.29 8.40
C VAL A 66 12.11 17.02 9.25
N LEU A 67 11.74 17.19 10.53
CA LEU A 67 11.55 16.03 11.41
C LEU A 67 10.37 15.20 10.99
N GLY A 68 9.27 15.86 10.65
CA GLY A 68 8.08 15.15 10.17
C GLY A 68 8.36 14.39 8.90
N SER A 69 9.12 15.00 8.00
CA SER A 69 9.50 14.35 6.74
C SER A 69 10.33 13.11 6.99
N ALA A 70 11.25 13.16 7.95
CA ALA A 70 12.09 12.01 8.25
C ALA A 70 11.23 10.84 8.73
N ASN A 71 10.25 11.11 9.59
CA ASN A 71 9.34 10.07 10.06
C ASN A 71 8.52 9.47 8.92
N VAL A 72 8.03 10.32 8.04
CA VAL A 72 7.23 9.86 6.91
C VAL A 72 8.09 9.04 5.96
N ASP A 73 9.30 9.50 5.68
CA ASP A 73 10.22 8.76 4.80
C ASP A 73 10.54 7.40 5.39
N GLU A 74 10.74 7.35 6.71
CA GLU A 74 11.03 6.10 7.38
C GLU A 74 9.84 5.15 7.29
N ARG A 75 8.64 5.64 7.51
CA ARG A 75 7.44 4.82 7.39
C ARG A 75 7.24 4.33 5.98
N CYS A 76 7.50 5.18 5.02
CA CYS A 76 7.39 4.81 3.62
C CYS A 76 8.39 3.70 3.28
N ALA A 77 9.62 3.83 3.75
CA ALA A 77 10.63 2.80 3.57
C ALA A 77 10.20 1.49 4.21
N GLN A 78 9.61 1.56 5.40
CA GLN A 78 9.12 0.37 6.07
C GLN A 78 8.02 -0.32 5.26
N LEU A 79 7.12 0.45 4.67
CA LEU A 79 6.07 -0.11 3.84
C LEU A 79 6.65 -0.84 2.62
N VAL A 80 7.65 -0.24 2.02
CA VAL A 80 8.27 -0.82 0.83
C VAL A 80 9.11 -2.05 1.18
N LEU A 81 9.81 -1.98 2.31
CA LEU A 81 10.71 -3.05 2.70
C LEU A 81 10.07 -4.15 3.52
N LEU A 82 8.82 -3.98 3.94
CA LEU A 82 8.13 -5.04 4.64
C LEU A 82 8.14 -6.29 3.78
N PRO A 83 8.46 -7.43 4.37
CA PRO A 83 8.49 -8.65 3.58
C PRO A 83 7.12 -8.94 3.05
N THR A 84 7.06 -9.01 1.76
CA THR A 84 5.83 -9.43 1.16
C THR A 84 5.61 -10.86 1.46
N ALA A 85 6.67 -11.45 1.88
CA ALA A 85 6.55 -12.74 2.37
C ALA A 85 5.96 -12.77 3.72
N HIS A 86 5.78 -11.81 4.28
CA HIS A 86 5.09 -11.86 5.41
C HIS A 86 3.95 -12.36 5.17
N GLY A 87 4.30 -12.29 4.18
CA GLY A 87 3.54 -12.65 3.77
C GLY A 87 3.72 -13.50 3.82
N GLN A 88 4.25 -13.42 3.61
CA GLN A 88 4.35 -13.95 3.72
C GLN A 88 4.04 -13.99 4.62
N ARG A 89 3.78 -13.71 5.06
CA ARG A 89 3.32 -13.54 5.83
C ARG A 89 2.40 -13.07 5.90
N HIS A 90 2.20 -12.97 5.49
CA HIS A 90 1.40 -12.42 5.51
C HIS A 90 0.64 -12.63 5.18
#